data_da873abb77e165d8c40411fe53caea7a
#
_entry.id   da873abb77e165d8c40411fe53caea7a
#
_cell.length_a   1.000
_cell.length_b   1.000
_cell.length_c   1.000
_cell.angle_alpha   90.00
_cell.angle_beta   90.00
_cell.angle_gamma   90.00
#
_symmetry.space_group_name_H-M   'P 1'
#
loop_
_entity.id
_entity.type
_entity.pdbx_description
1 polymer ?
#
loop_
_entity_poly.entity_id
_entity_poly.type
_entity_poly.pdbx_seq_one_letter_code
_entity_poly.pdbx_strand_id
1 'polypeptide(L)'
;MYSSFRKAGLAVTFSPNGKLLLGETARLQALFGFKLYLLHVGDRDDITRQRLQHLIEENVFPREVEVVWLEGEPSKAIIKKSKELGLDLLIIGALEKEKGLKNIMGSVARNIMRNCHCPLLIFTKPEAERFGFNNIVVSVCYDSKGEDASRVAIEIARHDHPEKFTFIKEINIPGLPSVVFDSGSTNETGSMRKELISLEKQKIKFFGLELGLHEDEFQNDVLYGVEGWECLNYARETGADLLVMTMSERKLSFIDRIFAHDLEFLFERIPTNTLLYK
;
A
#
# COMPACT_ATOMS: atom_id res chain seq x y z
N MET A 1 0.98 9.27 22.30
CA MET A 1 0.61 9.07 20.90
C MET A 1 0.40 7.58 20.69
N TYR A 2 -0.79 7.13 20.33
CA TYR A 2 -1.01 5.72 20.02
C TYR A 2 -0.45 5.48 18.61
N SER A 3 0.58 4.65 18.50
CA SER A 3 1.11 4.22 17.21
C SER A 3 0.11 3.29 16.52
N SER A 4 -0.07 3.46 15.22
CA SER A 4 -0.95 2.62 14.41
C SER A 4 -0.48 1.16 14.34
N PHE A 5 0.82 0.91 14.53
CA PHE A 5 1.41 -0.43 14.46
C PHE A 5 2.29 -0.72 15.68
N ARG A 6 2.16 -1.92 16.25
CA ARG A 6 2.95 -2.40 17.40
C ARG A 6 3.94 -3.49 17.04
N LYS A 7 3.58 -4.35 16.08
CA LYS A 7 4.36 -5.50 15.65
C LYS A 7 4.37 -5.59 14.14
N ALA A 8 5.52 -5.34 13.53
CA ALA A 8 5.68 -5.48 12.10
C ALA A 8 6.54 -6.69 11.73
N GLY A 9 6.21 -7.34 10.61
CA GLY A 9 7.05 -8.35 9.99
C GLY A 9 7.62 -7.83 8.68
N LEU A 10 8.90 -8.10 8.41
CA LEU A 10 9.52 -7.89 7.11
C LEU A 10 9.89 -9.25 6.51
N ALA A 11 9.33 -9.57 5.34
CA ALA A 11 9.79 -10.70 4.55
C ALA A 11 11.14 -10.35 3.90
N VAL A 12 12.23 -10.92 4.41
CA VAL A 12 13.58 -10.58 3.99
C VAL A 12 14.16 -11.62 3.03
N THR A 13 14.79 -11.15 1.96
CA THR A 13 15.56 -11.95 1.01
C THR A 13 16.93 -11.32 0.78
N PHE A 14 17.90 -12.11 0.30
CA PHE A 14 19.25 -11.62 -0.05
C PHE A 14 19.33 -11.04 -1.47
N SER A 15 18.25 -10.47 -1.97
CA SER A 15 18.25 -9.75 -3.22
C SER A 15 18.94 -8.37 -3.11
N PRO A 16 19.41 -7.76 -4.19
CA PRO A 16 19.97 -6.41 -4.16
C PRO A 16 19.04 -5.38 -3.50
N ASN A 17 17.75 -5.51 -3.69
CA ASN A 17 16.73 -4.66 -3.07
C ASN A 17 16.48 -4.98 -1.58
N GLY A 18 16.96 -6.11 -1.07
CA GLY A 18 16.77 -6.51 0.33
C GLY A 18 17.40 -5.53 1.33
N LYS A 19 18.60 -5.03 1.01
CA LYS A 19 19.28 -4.00 1.83
C LYS A 19 18.49 -2.69 1.84
N LEU A 20 18.00 -2.24 0.68
CA LEU A 20 17.19 -1.03 0.57
C LEU A 20 15.89 -1.16 1.36
N LEU A 21 15.26 -2.32 1.28
CA LEU A 21 14.03 -2.61 1.99
C LEU A 21 14.23 -2.64 3.52
N LEU A 22 15.39 -3.08 4.00
CA LEU A 22 15.74 -2.98 5.42
C LEU A 22 15.87 -1.52 5.87
N GLY A 23 16.50 -0.66 5.09
CA GLY A 23 16.60 0.78 5.36
C GLY A 23 15.23 1.46 5.43
N GLU A 24 14.34 1.19 4.46
CA GLU A 24 12.96 1.69 4.50
C GLU A 24 12.20 1.18 5.75
N THR A 25 12.42 -0.08 6.12
CA THR A 25 11.78 -0.66 7.31
C THR A 25 12.30 -0.04 8.60
N ALA A 26 13.61 0.26 8.68
CA ALA A 26 14.20 0.95 9.83
C ALA A 26 13.62 2.37 9.98
N ARG A 27 13.44 3.10 8.87
CA ARG A 27 12.77 4.40 8.85
C ARG A 27 11.33 4.30 9.38
N LEU A 28 10.56 3.33 8.90
CA LEU A 28 9.18 3.11 9.37
C LEU A 28 9.16 2.66 10.84
N GLN A 29 10.16 1.91 11.30
CA GLN A 29 10.28 1.57 12.72
C GLN A 29 10.53 2.82 13.58
N ALA A 30 11.31 3.78 13.08
CA ALA A 30 11.52 5.05 13.77
C ALA A 30 10.21 5.84 13.89
N LEU A 31 9.40 5.85 12.81
CA LEU A 31 8.11 6.53 12.76
C LEU A 31 7.09 5.88 13.72
N PHE A 32 6.86 4.58 13.58
CA PHE A 32 5.77 3.90 14.30
C PHE A 32 6.20 3.29 15.64
N GLY A 33 7.48 3.04 15.86
CA GLY A 33 8.00 2.45 17.11
C GLY A 33 7.69 0.97 17.31
N PHE A 34 7.34 0.22 16.26
CA PHE A 34 6.96 -1.18 16.35
C PHE A 34 8.14 -2.10 16.67
N LYS A 35 7.86 -3.25 17.29
CA LYS A 35 8.79 -4.39 17.34
C LYS A 35 8.86 -5.03 15.95
N LEU A 36 10.07 -5.24 15.43
CA LEU A 36 10.30 -5.80 14.09
C LEU A 36 10.66 -7.27 14.14
N TYR A 37 9.98 -8.07 13.30
CA TYR A 37 10.28 -9.47 13.04
C TYR A 37 10.80 -9.62 11.60
N LEU A 38 12.05 -10.03 11.43
CA LEU A 38 12.62 -10.37 10.13
C LEU A 38 12.28 -11.82 9.78
N LEU A 39 11.37 -12.03 8.85
CA LEU A 39 10.87 -13.33 8.42
C LEU A 39 11.73 -13.83 7.26
N HIS A 40 12.63 -14.77 7.50
CA HIS A 40 13.44 -15.40 6.47
C HIS A 40 13.00 -16.85 6.23
N VAL A 41 12.70 -17.19 4.98
CA VAL A 41 12.37 -18.55 4.57
C VAL A 41 13.54 -19.15 3.82
N GLY A 42 14.14 -20.18 4.38
CA GLY A 42 15.31 -20.88 3.82
C GLY A 42 16.18 -21.54 4.88
N ASP A 43 17.31 -22.06 4.44
CA ASP A 43 18.22 -22.81 5.30
C ASP A 43 18.85 -21.91 6.39
N ARG A 44 18.91 -22.44 7.60
CA ARG A 44 19.53 -21.81 8.76
C ARG A 44 20.99 -22.24 8.89
N ASP A 45 21.78 -22.10 7.82
CA ASP A 45 23.21 -22.33 7.85
C ASP A 45 23.99 -21.11 8.41
N ASP A 46 25.27 -21.31 8.72
CA ASP A 46 26.08 -20.25 9.31
C ASP A 46 26.35 -19.10 8.33
N ILE A 47 26.42 -19.37 7.03
CA ILE A 47 26.63 -18.36 5.99
C ILE A 47 25.42 -17.44 5.91
N THR A 48 24.24 -18.02 5.83
CA THR A 48 22.96 -17.30 5.77
C THR A 48 22.75 -16.46 7.04
N ARG A 49 23.10 -17.03 8.20
CA ARG A 49 23.03 -16.32 9.49
C ARG A 49 23.96 -15.12 9.53
N GLN A 50 25.22 -15.28 9.13
CA GLN A 50 26.19 -14.19 9.09
C GLN A 50 25.79 -13.08 8.12
N ARG A 51 25.28 -13.44 6.94
CA ARG A 51 24.78 -12.46 5.96
C ARG A 51 23.62 -11.64 6.52
N LEU A 52 22.66 -12.28 7.17
CA LEU A 52 21.52 -11.57 7.75
C LEU A 52 21.95 -10.68 8.93
N GLN A 53 22.86 -11.16 9.78
CA GLN A 53 23.44 -10.38 10.85
C GLN A 53 24.15 -9.12 10.32
N HIS A 54 24.98 -9.27 9.29
CA HIS A 54 25.66 -8.15 8.64
C HIS A 54 24.68 -7.13 8.07
N LEU A 55 23.61 -7.58 7.40
CA LEU A 55 22.57 -6.69 6.89
C LEU A 55 21.83 -5.92 8.01
N ILE A 56 21.65 -6.53 9.18
CA ILE A 56 21.06 -5.87 10.34
C ILE A 56 22.02 -4.81 10.90
N GLU A 57 23.30 -5.13 11.01
CA GLU A 57 24.35 -4.25 11.53
C GLU A 57 24.61 -3.03 10.64
N GLU A 58 24.44 -3.18 9.33
CA GLU A 58 24.55 -2.07 8.36
C GLU A 58 23.38 -1.09 8.44
N ASN A 59 22.27 -1.47 9.09
CA ASN A 59 21.08 -0.63 9.21
C ASN A 59 20.89 -0.24 10.69
N VAL A 60 20.61 1.03 10.93
CA VAL A 60 20.35 1.53 12.29
C VAL A 60 18.88 1.34 12.63
N PHE A 61 18.57 0.27 13.34
CA PHE A 61 17.21 0.03 13.84
C PHE A 61 17.03 0.69 15.21
N PRO A 62 16.03 1.58 15.37
CA PRO A 62 15.82 2.30 16.64
C PRO A 62 15.16 1.46 17.72
N ARG A 63 14.66 0.27 17.38
CA ARG A 63 13.98 -0.66 18.29
C ARG A 63 14.46 -2.08 18.08
N GLU A 64 13.96 -2.99 18.93
CA GLU A 64 14.26 -4.42 18.89
C GLU A 64 13.93 -5.04 17.54
N VAL A 65 14.86 -5.87 17.03
CA VAL A 65 14.73 -6.66 15.82
C VAL A 65 14.92 -8.13 16.16
N GLU A 66 13.96 -8.97 15.82
CA GLU A 66 13.99 -10.40 16.04
C GLU A 66 14.01 -11.16 14.72
N VAL A 67 14.98 -12.06 14.54
CA VAL A 67 15.07 -12.91 13.33
C VAL A 67 14.27 -14.18 13.53
N VAL A 68 13.33 -14.43 12.61
CA VAL A 68 12.48 -15.60 12.60
C VAL A 68 12.78 -16.45 11.37
N TRP A 69 13.32 -17.64 11.61
CA TRP A 69 13.64 -18.61 10.57
C TRP A 69 12.41 -19.47 10.24
N LEU A 70 12.10 -19.56 8.96
CA LEU A 70 10.93 -20.29 8.46
C LEU A 70 11.36 -21.32 7.42
N GLU A 71 10.62 -22.42 7.38
CA GLU A 71 10.79 -23.51 6.40
C GLU A 71 9.54 -23.70 5.56
N GLY A 72 9.71 -24.28 4.37
CA GLY A 72 8.62 -24.65 3.48
C GLY A 72 8.35 -23.63 2.38
N GLU A 73 7.11 -23.61 1.89
CA GLU A 73 6.69 -22.69 0.83
C GLU A 73 6.61 -21.25 1.36
N PRO A 74 7.37 -20.30 0.76
CA PRO A 74 7.60 -18.99 1.34
C PRO A 74 6.32 -18.23 1.70
N SER A 75 5.36 -18.15 0.78
CA SER A 75 4.16 -17.35 1.03
C SER A 75 3.31 -17.94 2.16
N LYS A 76 3.17 -19.27 2.20
CA LYS A 76 2.40 -19.95 3.27
C LYS A 76 3.08 -19.83 4.62
N ALA A 77 4.40 -20.00 4.66
CA ALA A 77 5.18 -19.90 5.88
C ALA A 77 5.10 -18.49 6.49
N ILE A 78 5.26 -17.44 5.66
CA ILE A 78 5.16 -16.04 6.06
C ILE A 78 3.75 -15.72 6.57
N ILE A 79 2.68 -16.08 5.82
CA ILE A 79 1.29 -15.82 6.21
C ILE A 79 0.94 -16.52 7.55
N LYS A 80 1.33 -17.79 7.68
CA LYS A 80 1.11 -18.56 8.92
C LYS A 80 1.82 -17.89 10.10
N LYS A 81 3.12 -17.57 9.94
CA LYS A 81 3.92 -16.99 11.02
C LYS A 81 3.45 -15.58 11.39
N SER A 82 3.05 -14.76 10.41
CA SER A 82 2.49 -13.43 10.68
C SER A 82 1.24 -13.50 11.57
N LYS A 83 0.40 -14.52 11.36
CA LYS A 83 -0.78 -14.76 12.20
C LYS A 83 -0.41 -15.25 13.60
N GLU A 84 0.53 -16.18 13.71
CA GLU A 84 1.01 -16.71 15.00
C GLU A 84 1.63 -15.62 15.88
N LEU A 85 2.39 -14.69 15.29
CA LEU A 85 3.02 -13.57 15.99
C LEU A 85 2.04 -12.44 16.30
N GLY A 86 0.85 -12.45 15.71
CA GLY A 86 -0.13 -11.37 15.81
C GLY A 86 0.42 -10.08 15.22
N LEU A 87 1.01 -10.15 14.03
CA LEU A 87 1.50 -8.96 13.33
C LEU A 87 0.34 -8.07 12.93
N ASP A 88 0.50 -6.78 13.11
CA ASP A 88 -0.43 -5.74 12.70
C ASP A 88 0.06 -4.96 11.47
N LEU A 89 1.27 -5.26 10.99
CA LEU A 89 1.81 -4.82 9.70
C LEU A 89 2.72 -5.92 9.12
N LEU A 90 2.57 -6.22 7.84
CA LEU A 90 3.52 -7.02 7.07
C LEU A 90 4.15 -6.17 5.97
N ILE A 91 5.48 -6.19 5.86
CA ILE A 91 6.24 -5.44 4.87
C ILE A 91 6.87 -6.43 3.90
N ILE A 92 6.70 -6.21 2.60
CA ILE A 92 7.30 -7.03 1.54
C ILE A 92 7.88 -6.15 0.43
N GLY A 93 8.88 -6.68 -0.27
CA GLY A 93 9.34 -6.12 -1.54
C GLY A 93 8.61 -6.77 -2.71
N ALA A 94 8.26 -5.99 -3.72
CA ALA A 94 7.92 -6.53 -5.03
C ALA A 94 9.23 -6.92 -5.73
N LEU A 95 9.39 -8.21 -6.05
CA LEU A 95 10.59 -8.68 -6.76
C LEU A 95 10.54 -8.18 -8.21
N GLU A 96 11.52 -7.37 -8.60
CA GLU A 96 11.82 -7.16 -10.00
C GLU A 96 12.40 -8.44 -10.59
N LYS A 97 11.79 -8.98 -11.64
CA LYS A 97 12.46 -9.98 -12.47
C LYS A 97 13.57 -9.28 -13.25
N GLU A 98 14.81 -9.70 -13.00
CA GLU A 98 15.96 -9.34 -13.84
C GLU A 98 15.64 -9.58 -15.31
N LYS A 99 15.99 -8.59 -16.16
CA LYS A 99 15.90 -8.51 -17.61
C LYS A 99 14.60 -7.93 -18.20
N GLY A 100 14.52 -6.59 -18.19
CA GLY A 100 13.85 -5.83 -19.27
C GLY A 100 12.32 -5.85 -19.33
N LEU A 101 11.64 -6.55 -18.45
CA LEU A 101 10.19 -6.54 -18.34
C LEU A 101 9.79 -5.76 -17.07
N LYS A 102 8.91 -4.79 -17.26
CA LYS A 102 8.37 -3.88 -16.25
C LYS A 102 7.93 -4.61 -14.98
N ASN A 103 8.19 -4.02 -13.83
CA ASN A 103 7.87 -4.43 -12.46
C ASN A 103 6.72 -5.45 -12.34
N ILE A 104 7.04 -6.74 -12.40
CA ILE A 104 6.04 -7.81 -12.25
C ILE A 104 6.14 -8.33 -10.84
N MET A 105 5.06 -8.22 -10.08
CA MET A 105 4.98 -8.77 -8.73
C MET A 105 5.16 -10.31 -8.75
N GLY A 106 6.13 -10.82 -8.00
CA GLY A 106 6.39 -12.25 -7.89
C GLY A 106 5.22 -13.05 -7.30
N SER A 107 5.15 -14.35 -7.60
CA SER A 107 4.08 -15.24 -7.12
C SER A 107 3.93 -15.26 -5.59
N VAL A 108 5.04 -15.17 -4.85
CA VAL A 108 5.05 -15.10 -3.38
C VAL A 108 4.35 -13.84 -2.88
N ALA A 109 4.72 -12.67 -3.43
CA ALA A 109 4.12 -11.40 -3.05
C ALA A 109 2.61 -11.36 -3.39
N ARG A 110 2.20 -11.87 -4.56
CA ARG A 110 0.79 -11.99 -4.95
C ARG A 110 0.00 -12.88 -3.98
N ASN A 111 0.55 -14.02 -3.58
CA ASN A 111 -0.13 -14.91 -2.64
C ASN A 111 -0.23 -14.28 -1.24
N ILE A 112 0.81 -13.61 -0.76
CA ILE A 112 0.77 -12.86 0.50
C ILE A 112 -0.30 -11.77 0.43
N MET A 113 -0.35 -10.99 -0.65
CA MET A 113 -1.32 -9.92 -0.82
C MET A 113 -2.77 -10.42 -0.77
N ARG A 114 -3.05 -11.59 -1.36
CA ARG A 114 -4.40 -12.20 -1.31
C ARG A 114 -4.79 -12.72 0.06
N ASN A 115 -3.84 -13.33 0.78
CA ASN A 115 -4.13 -14.16 1.95
C ASN A 115 -3.61 -13.60 3.28
N CYS A 116 -2.89 -12.48 3.29
CA CYS A 116 -2.46 -11.82 4.52
C CYS A 116 -3.68 -11.30 5.28
N HIS A 117 -3.64 -11.40 6.60
CA HIS A 117 -4.74 -11.02 7.50
C HIS A 117 -4.56 -9.63 8.13
N CYS A 118 -3.40 -9.03 8.01
CA CYS A 118 -3.06 -7.71 8.54
C CYS A 118 -2.75 -6.73 7.39
N PRO A 119 -2.69 -5.42 7.66
CA PRO A 119 -2.18 -4.43 6.73
C PRO A 119 -0.87 -4.86 6.08
N LEU A 120 -0.76 -4.63 4.77
CA LEU A 120 0.38 -5.05 3.96
C LEU A 120 1.00 -3.86 3.25
N LEU A 121 2.26 -3.56 3.55
CA LEU A 121 3.03 -2.55 2.82
C LEU A 121 3.94 -3.23 1.80
N ILE A 122 3.75 -2.88 0.54
CA ILE A 122 4.48 -3.41 -0.60
C ILE A 122 5.41 -2.33 -1.13
N PHE A 123 6.71 -2.55 -1.03
CA PHE A 123 7.70 -1.69 -1.67
C PHE A 123 7.99 -2.17 -3.08
N THR A 124 7.67 -1.34 -4.06
CA THR A 124 7.99 -1.57 -5.48
C THR A 124 9.32 -0.95 -5.86
N LYS A 125 9.69 0.15 -5.20
CA LYS A 125 10.93 0.89 -5.42
C LYS A 125 11.52 1.31 -4.07
N PRO A 126 12.14 0.37 -3.32
CA PRO A 126 12.84 0.75 -2.10
C PRO A 126 14.05 1.62 -2.44
N GLU A 127 14.31 2.63 -1.64
CA GLU A 127 15.41 3.58 -1.83
C GLU A 127 16.39 3.52 -0.66
N ALA A 128 17.68 3.77 -0.92
CA ALA A 128 18.71 3.69 0.12
C ALA A 128 18.60 4.82 1.15
N GLU A 129 18.20 6.01 0.69
CA GLU A 129 18.17 7.23 1.48
C GLU A 129 16.86 7.97 1.27
N ARG A 130 15.75 7.30 1.59
CA ARG A 130 14.44 7.95 1.57
C ARG A 130 14.26 8.78 2.84
N PHE A 131 14.12 10.06 2.70
CA PHE A 131 13.80 10.96 3.83
C PHE A 131 12.32 10.90 4.23
N GLY A 132 11.43 10.57 3.28
CA GLY A 132 9.99 10.45 3.49
C GLY A 132 9.26 10.16 2.19
N PHE A 133 7.96 9.94 2.29
CA PHE A 133 7.09 9.92 1.11
C PHE A 133 6.69 11.36 0.76
N ASN A 134 6.91 11.77 -0.49
CA ASN A 134 6.72 13.13 -0.93
C ASN A 134 5.38 13.39 -1.63
N ASN A 135 4.79 12.34 -2.20
CA ASN A 135 3.49 12.40 -2.85
C ASN A 135 2.64 11.19 -2.43
N ILE A 136 1.74 11.43 -1.48
CA ILE A 136 0.89 10.40 -0.87
C ILE A 136 -0.53 10.52 -1.43
N VAL A 137 -1.05 9.41 -1.95
CA VAL A 137 -2.43 9.30 -2.41
C VAL A 137 -3.18 8.29 -1.54
N VAL A 138 -4.37 8.68 -1.07
CA VAL A 138 -5.24 7.85 -0.21
C VAL A 138 -6.56 7.60 -0.91
N SER A 139 -6.88 6.35 -1.22
CA SER A 139 -8.21 5.95 -1.71
C SER A 139 -9.18 5.85 -0.54
N VAL A 140 -10.07 6.82 -0.41
CA VAL A 140 -10.99 6.97 0.71
C VAL A 140 -12.10 5.93 0.68
N CYS A 141 -12.32 5.29 1.83
CA CYS A 141 -13.51 4.48 2.12
C CYS A 141 -14.12 4.97 3.42
N TYR A 142 -15.44 5.23 3.44
CA TYR A 142 -16.16 5.78 4.60
C TYR A 142 -16.62 4.69 5.57
N ASP A 143 -15.83 3.65 5.75
CA ASP A 143 -16.02 2.63 6.76
C ASP A 143 -14.87 2.68 7.79
N SER A 144 -14.97 1.89 8.85
CA SER A 144 -13.95 1.88 9.91
C SER A 144 -12.55 1.52 9.40
N LYS A 145 -12.45 0.62 8.43
CA LYS A 145 -11.16 0.25 7.83
C LYS A 145 -10.57 1.40 7.00
N GLY A 146 -11.42 2.11 6.26
CA GLY A 146 -11.01 3.29 5.50
C GLY A 146 -10.57 4.43 6.38
N GLU A 147 -11.24 4.62 7.52
CA GLU A 147 -10.84 5.57 8.55
C GLU A 147 -9.47 5.20 9.11
N ASP A 148 -9.25 3.95 9.52
CA ASP A 148 -7.97 3.48 10.04
C ASP A 148 -6.85 3.64 9.01
N ALA A 149 -7.08 3.26 7.74
CA ALA A 149 -6.12 3.43 6.66
C ALA A 149 -5.75 4.90 6.45
N SER A 150 -6.74 5.79 6.50
CA SER A 150 -6.55 7.24 6.37
C SER A 150 -5.77 7.81 7.56
N ARG A 151 -6.03 7.34 8.78
CA ARG A 151 -5.27 7.74 9.98
C ARG A 151 -3.80 7.34 9.88
N VAL A 152 -3.50 6.13 9.37
CA VAL A 152 -2.12 5.70 9.10
C VAL A 152 -1.46 6.61 8.07
N ALA A 153 -2.16 6.94 6.98
CA ALA A 153 -1.63 7.86 5.97
C ALA A 153 -1.34 9.24 6.53
N ILE A 154 -2.23 9.77 7.40
CA ILE A 154 -2.04 11.05 8.10
C ILE A 154 -0.84 10.99 9.06
N GLU A 155 -0.65 9.88 9.79
CA GLU A 155 0.51 9.69 10.68
C GLU A 155 1.82 9.73 9.87
N ILE A 156 1.86 9.07 8.71
CA ILE A 156 2.99 9.13 7.78
C ILE A 156 3.18 10.57 7.25
N ALA A 157 2.12 11.22 6.79
CA ALA A 157 2.20 12.57 6.22
C ALA A 157 2.70 13.61 7.25
N ARG A 158 2.26 13.53 8.50
CA ARG A 158 2.74 14.40 9.59
C ARG A 158 4.22 14.24 9.92
N HIS A 159 4.76 13.05 9.68
CA HIS A 159 6.18 12.77 9.88
C HIS A 159 7.00 13.15 8.66
N ASP A 160 6.54 12.76 7.48
CA ASP A 160 7.30 12.87 6.24
C ASP A 160 7.15 14.23 5.56
N HIS A 161 6.12 15.04 5.95
CA HIS A 161 5.84 16.38 5.38
C HIS A 161 5.80 16.38 3.85
N PRO A 162 4.91 15.59 3.21
CA PRO A 162 4.85 15.44 1.77
C PRO A 162 4.50 16.77 1.08
N GLU A 163 5.03 16.99 -0.12
CA GLU A 163 4.62 18.11 -0.97
C GLU A 163 3.17 17.99 -1.43
N LYS A 164 2.69 16.72 -1.56
CA LYS A 164 1.32 16.43 -1.97
C LYS A 164 0.72 15.32 -1.09
N PHE A 165 -0.41 15.64 -0.49
CA PHE A 165 -1.23 14.69 0.24
C PHE A 165 -2.66 14.77 -0.30
N THR A 166 -3.11 13.71 -1.00
CA THR A 166 -4.36 13.75 -1.75
C THR A 166 -5.29 12.61 -1.34
N PHE A 167 -6.50 12.97 -0.95
CA PHE A 167 -7.60 12.02 -0.80
C PHE A 167 -8.36 11.88 -2.11
N ILE A 168 -8.56 10.64 -2.57
CA ILE A 168 -9.32 10.33 -3.78
C ILE A 168 -10.48 9.40 -3.48
N LYS A 169 -11.58 9.55 -4.21
CA LYS A 169 -12.72 8.65 -4.17
C LYS A 169 -13.08 8.19 -5.57
N GLU A 170 -13.15 6.89 -5.75
CA GLU A 170 -13.67 6.29 -6.97
C GLU A 170 -15.19 6.18 -6.89
N ILE A 171 -15.88 6.69 -7.90
CA ILE A 171 -17.33 6.55 -8.05
C ILE A 171 -17.66 5.86 -9.36
N ASN A 172 -18.59 4.93 -9.29
CA ASN A 172 -19.16 4.29 -10.45
C ASN A 172 -20.65 4.64 -10.50
N ILE A 173 -21.09 5.28 -11.60
CA ILE A 173 -22.50 5.62 -11.80
C ILE A 173 -23.08 4.61 -12.82
N PRO A 174 -23.92 3.66 -12.39
CA PRO A 174 -24.51 2.67 -13.28
C PRO A 174 -25.27 3.36 -14.44
N GLY A 175 -25.04 2.90 -15.67
CA GLY A 175 -25.71 3.42 -16.86
C GLY A 175 -25.02 4.59 -17.55
N LEU A 176 -23.93 5.13 -17.00
CA LEU A 176 -23.09 6.11 -17.71
C LEU A 176 -21.80 5.40 -18.16
N PRO A 177 -21.57 5.24 -19.47
CA PRO A 177 -20.31 4.64 -19.94
C PRO A 177 -19.13 5.53 -19.58
N SER A 178 -18.01 4.91 -19.20
CA SER A 178 -16.73 5.57 -18.92
C SER A 178 -16.14 6.32 -20.13
N VAL A 179 -16.70 6.17 -21.30
CA VAL A 179 -16.17 6.63 -22.62
C VAL A 179 -16.84 7.91 -23.14
N VAL A 180 -17.70 8.59 -22.39
CA VAL A 180 -18.32 9.84 -22.91
C VAL A 180 -17.53 11.06 -22.48
N PHE A 181 -16.29 11.15 -22.93
CA PHE A 181 -15.49 12.38 -22.79
C PHE A 181 -15.71 13.39 -23.90
N ASP A 182 -16.32 12.99 -25.05
CA ASP A 182 -16.30 13.87 -26.20
C ASP A 182 -17.42 13.62 -27.21
N SER A 183 -18.65 13.90 -26.85
CA SER A 183 -19.67 14.32 -27.85
C SER A 183 -21.07 14.37 -27.25
N GLY A 184 -21.61 15.55 -27.05
CA GLY A 184 -23.02 15.83 -27.29
C GLY A 184 -24.08 15.12 -26.46
N SER A 185 -23.76 14.52 -25.32
CA SER A 185 -24.78 13.98 -24.44
C SER A 185 -25.47 15.11 -23.69
N THR A 186 -26.77 15.12 -23.79
CA THR A 186 -27.75 16.09 -23.27
C THR A 186 -27.30 16.82 -21.98
N ASN A 187 -27.46 18.13 -21.96
CA ASN A 187 -27.10 19.05 -20.88
C ASN A 187 -27.46 18.55 -19.46
N GLU A 188 -28.49 17.73 -19.30
CA GLU A 188 -28.97 17.19 -18.03
C GLU A 188 -28.04 16.14 -17.41
N THR A 189 -27.51 15.21 -18.19
CA THR A 189 -26.57 14.16 -17.68
C THR A 189 -25.24 14.76 -17.28
N GLY A 190 -24.79 15.79 -17.99
CA GLY A 190 -23.57 16.53 -17.65
C GLY A 190 -23.68 17.35 -16.38
N SER A 191 -24.86 17.95 -16.10
CA SER A 191 -25.09 18.72 -14.87
C SER A 191 -25.20 17.82 -13.65
N MET A 192 -25.94 16.71 -13.74
CA MET A 192 -26.07 15.71 -12.68
C MET A 192 -24.71 15.11 -12.28
N ARG A 193 -23.87 14.81 -13.26
CA ARG A 193 -22.51 14.31 -13.02
C ARG A 193 -21.65 15.33 -12.25
N LYS A 194 -21.68 16.60 -12.66
CA LYS A 194 -20.94 17.68 -11.98
C LYS A 194 -21.40 17.83 -10.55
N GLU A 195 -22.71 17.76 -10.32
CA GLU A 195 -23.28 17.84 -8.98
C GLU A 195 -22.85 16.68 -8.09
N LEU A 196 -22.91 15.44 -8.58
CA LEU A 196 -22.44 14.25 -7.85
C LEU A 196 -20.95 14.34 -7.51
N ILE A 197 -20.11 14.77 -8.44
CA ILE A 197 -18.69 15.00 -8.18
C ILE A 197 -18.49 16.07 -7.11
N SER A 198 -19.23 17.17 -7.19
CA SER A 198 -19.14 18.26 -6.21
C SER A 198 -19.55 17.80 -4.83
N LEU A 199 -20.64 17.05 -4.71
CA LEU A 199 -21.11 16.49 -3.45
C LEU A 199 -20.08 15.50 -2.85
N GLU A 200 -19.48 14.68 -3.69
CA GLU A 200 -18.49 13.72 -3.20
C GLU A 200 -17.20 14.42 -2.78
N LYS A 201 -16.75 15.46 -3.50
CA LYS A 201 -15.61 16.30 -3.06
C LYS A 201 -15.87 16.94 -1.69
N GLN A 202 -17.10 17.42 -1.43
CA GLN A 202 -17.47 17.94 -0.12
C GLN A 202 -17.41 16.86 0.97
N LYS A 203 -17.88 15.65 0.70
CA LYS A 203 -17.78 14.53 1.66
C LYS A 203 -16.34 14.18 1.98
N ILE A 204 -15.46 14.10 0.98
CA ILE A 204 -14.02 13.86 1.19
C ILE A 204 -13.43 14.96 2.08
N LYS A 205 -13.79 16.22 1.81
CA LYS A 205 -13.34 17.35 2.61
C LYS A 205 -13.79 17.22 4.08
N PHE A 206 -15.07 16.95 4.33
CA PHE A 206 -15.57 16.73 5.68
C PHE A 206 -14.89 15.55 6.37
N PHE A 207 -14.67 14.45 5.66
CA PHE A 207 -13.97 13.30 6.18
C PHE A 207 -12.52 13.65 6.60
N GLY A 208 -11.79 14.43 5.81
CA GLY A 208 -10.45 14.89 6.18
C GLY A 208 -10.46 15.77 7.44
N LEU A 209 -11.45 16.69 7.55
CA LEU A 209 -11.62 17.53 8.72
C LEU A 209 -11.96 16.73 9.99
N GLU A 210 -12.82 15.72 9.88
CA GLU A 210 -13.16 14.79 10.99
C GLU A 210 -11.95 13.97 11.45
N LEU A 211 -11.01 13.69 10.55
CA LEU A 211 -9.74 13.03 10.87
C LEU A 211 -8.70 14.01 11.49
N GLY A 212 -9.04 15.28 11.65
CA GLY A 212 -8.20 16.30 12.30
C GLY A 212 -7.17 16.93 11.37
N LEU A 213 -7.44 16.98 10.06
CA LEU A 213 -6.68 17.76 9.10
C LEU A 213 -7.28 19.17 8.94
N HIS A 214 -6.47 20.15 8.55
CA HIS A 214 -6.92 21.43 8.06
C HIS A 214 -7.12 21.41 6.54
N GLU A 215 -7.91 22.35 6.01
CA GLU A 215 -8.26 22.36 4.56
C GLU A 215 -7.05 22.53 3.63
N ASP A 216 -6.00 23.15 4.09
CA ASP A 216 -4.75 23.40 3.37
C ASP A 216 -3.75 22.25 3.50
N GLU A 217 -3.99 21.28 4.38
CA GLU A 217 -3.08 20.12 4.55
C GLU A 217 -3.29 19.02 3.53
N PHE A 218 -4.40 19.03 2.78
CA PHE A 218 -4.69 17.98 1.80
C PHE A 218 -5.45 18.48 0.58
N GLN A 219 -5.28 17.77 -0.50
CA GLN A 219 -6.09 17.91 -1.72
C GLN A 219 -7.15 16.82 -1.77
N ASN A 220 -8.21 17.01 -2.55
CA ASN A 220 -9.19 15.98 -2.79
C ASN A 220 -9.58 15.89 -4.26
N ASP A 221 -9.82 14.67 -4.74
CA ASP A 221 -10.32 14.44 -6.08
C ASP A 221 -11.32 13.29 -6.13
N VAL A 222 -12.15 13.28 -7.20
CA VAL A 222 -13.14 12.25 -7.45
C VAL A 222 -12.86 11.63 -8.80
N LEU A 223 -12.60 10.34 -8.80
CA LEU A 223 -12.28 9.56 -9.97
C LEU A 223 -13.54 8.83 -10.46
N TYR A 224 -13.75 8.83 -11.76
CA TYR A 224 -14.90 8.16 -12.36
C TYR A 224 -14.43 6.94 -13.15
N GLY A 225 -14.92 5.77 -12.80
CA GLY A 225 -14.59 4.54 -13.51
C GLY A 225 -14.70 3.28 -12.65
N VAL A 226 -13.81 2.34 -12.90
CA VAL A 226 -13.81 1.04 -12.22
C VAL A 226 -13.05 1.14 -10.89
N GLU A 227 -13.73 0.77 -9.81
CA GLU A 227 -13.17 0.79 -8.46
C GLU A 227 -11.90 -0.06 -8.37
N GLY A 228 -10.84 0.50 -7.78
CA GLY A 228 -9.51 -0.11 -7.67
C GLY A 228 -8.61 0.13 -8.88
N TRP A 229 -9.17 0.37 -10.06
CA TRP A 229 -8.39 0.66 -11.27
C TRP A 229 -8.00 2.14 -11.36
N GLU A 230 -8.94 3.01 -11.11
CA GLU A 230 -8.73 4.45 -11.27
C GLU A 230 -7.74 5.00 -10.24
N CYS A 231 -7.74 4.49 -9.01
CA CYS A 231 -6.77 4.91 -8.01
C CYS A 231 -5.34 4.50 -8.37
N LEU A 232 -5.13 3.32 -8.97
CA LEU A 232 -3.82 2.89 -9.45
C LEU A 232 -3.33 3.74 -10.63
N ASN A 233 -4.23 4.05 -11.57
CA ASN A 233 -3.91 4.94 -12.68
C ASN A 233 -3.58 6.35 -12.20
N TYR A 234 -4.40 6.91 -11.29
CA TYR A 234 -4.17 8.22 -10.70
C TYR A 234 -2.82 8.28 -9.99
N ALA A 235 -2.50 7.30 -9.15
CA ALA A 235 -1.22 7.23 -8.47
C ALA A 235 -0.04 7.20 -9.45
N ARG A 236 -0.18 6.47 -10.57
CA ARG A 236 0.85 6.41 -11.62
C ARG A 236 1.00 7.75 -12.34
N GLU A 237 -0.11 8.38 -12.74
CA GLU A 237 -0.12 9.61 -13.53
C GLU A 237 0.36 10.82 -12.73
N THR A 238 0.03 10.86 -11.45
CA THR A 238 0.48 11.93 -10.54
C THR A 238 1.88 11.70 -9.97
N GLY A 239 2.49 10.54 -10.26
CA GLY A 239 3.81 10.18 -9.72
C GLY A 239 3.80 9.99 -8.20
N ALA A 240 2.71 9.44 -7.65
CA ALA A 240 2.65 9.11 -6.24
C ALA A 240 3.78 8.14 -5.85
N ASP A 241 4.38 8.33 -4.70
CA ASP A 241 5.38 7.42 -4.13
C ASP A 241 4.84 6.55 -2.99
N LEU A 242 3.64 6.87 -2.50
CA LEU A 242 2.84 6.01 -1.64
C LEU A 242 1.37 6.07 -2.04
N LEU A 243 0.76 4.91 -2.28
CA LEU A 243 -0.69 4.74 -2.38
C LEU A 243 -1.19 4.00 -1.15
N VAL A 244 -2.19 4.56 -0.46
CA VAL A 244 -2.88 3.91 0.65
C VAL A 244 -4.31 3.58 0.22
N MET A 245 -4.69 2.31 0.36
CA MET A 245 -6.04 1.86 -0.01
C MET A 245 -6.53 0.72 0.88
N THR A 246 -7.85 0.61 1.01
CA THR A 246 -8.47 -0.51 1.71
C THR A 246 -8.75 -1.67 0.75
N MET A 247 -8.57 -2.89 1.25
CA MET A 247 -9.03 -4.10 0.56
C MET A 247 -10.14 -4.77 1.38
N SER A 248 -11.37 -4.71 0.88
CA SER A 248 -12.46 -5.49 1.45
C SER A 248 -12.51 -6.89 0.81
N GLU A 249 -13.00 -7.89 1.58
CA GLU A 249 -13.25 -9.24 1.04
C GLU A 249 -14.23 -9.22 -0.15
N ARG A 250 -15.17 -8.28 -0.16
CA ARG A 250 -16.08 -8.04 -1.30
C ARG A 250 -15.33 -7.54 -2.54
N LYS A 251 -14.33 -6.66 -2.35
CA LYS A 251 -13.50 -6.15 -3.46
C LYS A 251 -12.65 -7.26 -4.06
N LEU A 252 -12.07 -8.15 -3.25
CA LEU A 252 -11.36 -9.34 -3.73
C LEU A 252 -12.28 -10.26 -4.54
N SER A 253 -13.47 -10.59 -4.00
CA SER A 253 -14.44 -11.45 -4.69
C SER A 253 -15.03 -10.82 -5.95
N PHE A 254 -15.25 -9.50 -5.97
CA PHE A 254 -15.75 -8.77 -7.12
C PHE A 254 -14.67 -8.68 -8.22
N ILE A 255 -13.44 -8.38 -7.84
CA ILE A 255 -12.28 -8.34 -8.70
C ILE A 255 -12.02 -9.74 -9.29
N ASP A 256 -12.07 -10.83 -8.49
CA ASP A 256 -11.94 -12.21 -8.96
C ASP A 256 -13.06 -12.63 -9.94
N ARG A 257 -14.27 -12.06 -9.82
CA ARG A 257 -15.39 -12.35 -10.72
C ARG A 257 -15.33 -11.62 -12.06
N ILE A 258 -14.88 -10.37 -12.07
CA ILE A 258 -14.84 -9.53 -13.27
C ILE A 258 -13.55 -9.76 -14.05
N PHE A 259 -12.46 -10.09 -13.35
CA PHE A 259 -11.10 -10.12 -13.88
C PHE A 259 -10.37 -11.43 -13.58
N ALA A 260 -11.02 -12.57 -13.69
CA ALA A 260 -10.38 -13.90 -13.47
C ALA A 260 -9.05 -14.07 -14.24
N HIS A 261 -8.84 -13.29 -15.33
CA HIS A 261 -7.59 -13.16 -16.06
C HIS A 261 -6.89 -11.80 -15.91
N ASP A 262 -7.61 -10.72 -15.56
CA ASP A 262 -7.07 -9.34 -15.56
C ASP A 262 -6.55 -8.88 -14.19
N LEU A 263 -6.87 -9.60 -13.12
CA LEU A 263 -6.24 -9.36 -11.80
C LEU A 263 -4.74 -9.57 -11.84
N GLU A 264 -4.27 -10.52 -12.64
CA GLU A 264 -2.83 -10.67 -12.87
C GLU A 264 -2.24 -9.38 -13.43
N PHE A 265 -2.97 -8.66 -14.28
CA PHE A 265 -2.53 -7.40 -14.87
C PHE A 265 -2.50 -6.23 -13.87
N LEU A 266 -3.47 -6.15 -12.95
CA LEU A 266 -3.48 -5.14 -11.87
C LEU A 266 -2.35 -5.40 -10.87
N PHE A 267 -2.15 -6.67 -10.49
CA PHE A 267 -1.10 -7.08 -9.57
C PHE A 267 0.29 -7.14 -10.22
N GLU A 268 0.35 -7.28 -11.54
CA GLU A 268 1.59 -7.17 -12.30
C GLU A 268 2.15 -5.74 -12.33
N ARG A 269 1.33 -4.73 -12.04
CA ARG A 269 1.68 -3.32 -12.21
C ARG A 269 1.22 -2.43 -11.06
N ILE A 270 1.51 -2.81 -9.82
CA ILE A 270 1.41 -1.85 -8.73
C ILE A 270 2.36 -0.69 -9.09
N PRO A 271 1.84 0.53 -9.29
CA PRO A 271 2.61 1.62 -9.91
C PRO A 271 3.64 2.21 -8.95
N THR A 272 3.39 2.07 -7.64
CA THR A 272 4.17 2.71 -6.58
C THR A 272 4.14 1.88 -5.30
N ASN A 273 4.87 2.29 -4.26
CA ASN A 273 4.76 1.68 -2.95
C ASN A 273 3.30 1.76 -2.47
N THR A 274 2.77 0.66 -1.97
CA THR A 274 1.33 0.58 -1.69
C THR A 274 1.09 -0.03 -0.31
N LEU A 275 0.34 0.68 0.52
CA LEU A 275 -0.20 0.19 1.78
C LEU A 275 -1.64 -0.30 1.54
N LEU A 276 -1.82 -1.62 1.63
CA LEU A 276 -3.12 -2.27 1.57
C LEU A 276 -3.64 -2.50 2.99
N TYR A 277 -4.67 -1.78 3.38
CA TYR A 277 -5.30 -1.94 4.69
C TYR A 277 -6.46 -2.93 4.60
N LYS A 278 -6.45 -3.94 5.50
CA LYS A 278 -7.37 -5.09 5.45
C LYS A 278 -8.37 -5.13 6.60
#